data_4abf9f37ac249ebd6cd59c2c3cc54ab0
#
_entry.id   4abf9f37ac249ebd6cd59c2c3cc54ab0
#
_cell.length_a   1.000
_cell.length_b   1.000
_cell.length_c   1.000
_cell.angle_alpha   90.00
_cell.angle_beta   90.00
_cell.angle_gamma   90.00
#
_symmetry.space_group_name_H-M   'P 1'
#
loop_
_entity.id
_entity.type
_entity.pdbx_description
1 polymer ?
#
loop_
_entity_poly.entity_id
_entity_poly.type
_entity_poly.pdbx_seq_one_letter_code
_entity_poly.pdbx_strand_id
1 'polypeptide(L)'
;FLELSHQYSYNQKILVEYYRLHQELMRFWFKKYEDDIFVLDNEELVNNQELVSKKLIDFCNLDWEKECLNFHKNKRQVRTASIEQVRKPINNKSIGAWKRYEDYLSEMLSELKS
;
A
#
# COMPACT_ATOMS: atom_id res chain seq x y z
N PHE A 1 -1.57 -14.62 17.00
CA PHE A 1 -0.85 -13.39 17.39
C PHE A 1 -1.42 -12.12 16.76
N LEU A 2 -2.30 -12.25 15.77
CA LEU A 2 -2.98 -11.10 15.11
C LEU A 2 -4.45 -10.96 15.56
N GLU A 3 -4.98 -11.94 16.29
CA GLU A 3 -6.41 -12.06 16.59
C GLU A 3 -7.00 -10.92 17.46
N LEU A 4 -6.20 -10.22 18.24
CA LEU A 4 -6.70 -9.14 19.11
C LEU A 4 -6.41 -7.72 18.58
N SER A 5 -5.53 -7.57 17.59
CA SER A 5 -5.06 -6.25 17.14
C SER A 5 -5.79 -5.68 15.91
N HIS A 6 -6.56 -6.50 15.18
CA HIS A 6 -7.20 -6.10 13.93
C HIS A 6 -8.67 -6.52 13.85
N GLN A 7 -9.42 -6.33 14.95
CA GLN A 7 -10.85 -6.72 15.03
C GLN A 7 -11.71 -6.07 13.93
N TYR A 8 -11.34 -4.87 13.46
CA TYR A 8 -12.01 -4.19 12.35
C TYR A 8 -12.00 -4.99 11.05
N SER A 9 -11.04 -5.90 10.84
CA SER A 9 -10.92 -6.70 9.61
C SER A 9 -11.90 -7.87 9.51
N TYR A 10 -12.65 -8.19 10.59
CA TYR A 10 -13.61 -9.30 10.61
C TYR A 10 -15.05 -8.88 10.25
N ASN A 11 -15.29 -7.60 10.06
CA ASN A 11 -16.62 -7.08 9.71
C ASN A 11 -16.49 -6.02 8.62
N GLN A 12 -17.22 -6.18 7.51
CA GLN A 12 -17.10 -5.31 6.35
C GLN A 12 -17.48 -3.86 6.63
N LYS A 13 -18.52 -3.60 7.43
CA LYS A 13 -18.94 -2.24 7.80
C LYS A 13 -17.90 -1.56 8.68
N ILE A 14 -17.44 -2.26 9.71
CA ILE A 14 -16.40 -1.74 10.62
C ILE A 14 -15.11 -1.44 9.83
N LEU A 15 -14.76 -2.28 8.85
CA LEU A 15 -13.62 -2.04 7.98
C LEU A 15 -13.78 -0.75 7.15
N VAL A 16 -14.98 -0.49 6.62
CA VAL A 16 -15.28 0.75 5.89
C VAL A 16 -15.22 1.97 6.81
N GLU A 17 -15.78 1.88 8.02
CA GLU A 17 -15.68 2.96 9.01
C GLU A 17 -14.23 3.27 9.36
N TYR A 18 -13.42 2.23 9.60
CA TYR A 18 -11.99 2.39 9.85
C TYR A 18 -11.25 3.02 8.67
N TYR A 19 -11.60 2.65 7.44
CA TYR A 19 -11.05 3.24 6.24
C TYR A 19 -11.43 4.73 6.10
N ARG A 20 -12.67 5.10 6.43
CA ARG A 20 -13.13 6.51 6.44
C ARG A 20 -12.35 7.35 7.47
N LEU A 21 -12.15 6.82 8.69
CA LEU A 21 -11.31 7.47 9.70
C LEU A 21 -9.88 7.69 9.20
N HIS A 22 -9.30 6.67 8.55
CA HIS A 22 -7.99 6.81 7.92
C HIS A 22 -7.97 7.92 6.86
N GLN A 23 -8.99 7.99 5.99
CA GLN A 23 -9.09 9.03 4.97
C GLN A 23 -9.20 10.44 5.59
N GLU A 24 -9.96 10.60 6.67
CA GLU A 24 -10.08 11.88 7.40
C GLU A 24 -8.75 12.30 8.02
N LEU A 25 -8.07 11.35 8.66
CA LEU A 25 -6.75 11.58 9.24
C LEU A 25 -5.73 11.97 8.15
N MET A 26 -5.73 11.29 7.02
CA MET A 26 -4.84 11.61 5.91
C MET A 26 -5.15 12.99 5.31
N ARG A 27 -6.42 13.36 5.14
CA ARG A 27 -6.80 14.72 4.72
C ARG A 27 -6.27 15.81 5.68
N PHE A 28 -6.34 15.56 6.99
CA PHE A 28 -5.77 16.46 7.99
C PHE A 28 -4.26 16.60 7.83
N TRP A 29 -3.54 15.49 7.68
CA TRP A 29 -2.09 15.50 7.53
C TRP A 29 -1.66 16.15 6.21
N PHE A 30 -2.31 15.86 5.10
CA PHE A 30 -2.04 16.50 3.80
C PHE A 30 -2.21 18.01 3.89
N LYS A 31 -3.26 18.51 4.54
CA LYS A 31 -3.46 19.95 4.72
C LYS A 31 -2.35 20.61 5.52
N LYS A 32 -1.73 19.85 6.43
CA LYS A 32 -0.71 20.37 7.37
C LYS A 32 0.72 20.21 6.86
N TYR A 33 0.98 19.17 6.08
CA TYR A 33 2.30 18.74 5.67
C TYR A 33 2.31 18.30 4.19
N GLU A 34 1.71 19.11 3.31
CA GLU A 34 1.53 18.79 1.89
C GLU A 34 2.86 18.45 1.21
N ASP A 35 3.90 19.23 1.50
CA ASP A 35 5.23 19.07 0.90
C ASP A 35 6.04 17.89 1.47
N ASP A 36 5.64 17.36 2.63
CA ASP A 36 6.37 16.31 3.35
C ASP A 36 5.75 14.92 3.15
N ILE A 37 4.65 14.81 2.37
CA ILE A 37 3.93 13.56 2.17
C ILE A 37 3.91 13.16 0.70
N PHE A 38 4.59 12.07 0.37
CA PHE A 38 4.53 11.46 -0.95
C PHE A 38 3.41 10.42 -1.02
N VAL A 39 2.46 10.58 -1.95
CA VAL A 39 1.44 9.58 -2.22
C VAL A 39 1.95 8.59 -3.25
N LEU A 40 2.13 7.36 -2.82
CA LEU A 40 2.57 6.28 -3.69
C LEU A 40 1.39 5.36 -4.01
N ASP A 41 0.98 5.35 -5.28
CA ASP A 41 0.02 4.37 -5.78
C ASP A 41 0.71 3.05 -6.07
N ASN A 42 0.24 1.98 -5.43
CA ASN A 42 0.85 0.66 -5.54
C ASN A 42 0.70 0.06 -6.95
N GLU A 43 -0.43 0.28 -7.62
CA GLU A 43 -0.66 -0.25 -8.96
C GLU A 43 0.18 0.51 -9.99
N GLU A 44 0.34 1.82 -9.83
CA GLU A 44 1.26 2.61 -10.64
C GLU A 44 2.71 2.15 -10.44
N LEU A 45 3.13 1.93 -9.19
CA LEU A 45 4.47 1.41 -8.90
C LEU A 45 4.72 0.05 -9.56
N VAL A 46 3.76 -0.85 -9.49
CA VAL A 46 3.89 -2.19 -10.09
C VAL A 46 3.98 -2.14 -11.61
N ASN A 47 3.24 -1.25 -12.24
CA ASN A 47 3.20 -1.12 -13.70
C ASN A 47 4.37 -0.28 -14.26
N ASN A 48 4.89 0.67 -13.47
CA ASN A 48 5.90 1.64 -13.88
C ASN A 48 7.02 1.78 -12.84
N GLN A 49 7.58 0.64 -12.40
CA GLN A 49 8.49 0.57 -11.25
C GLN A 49 9.62 1.62 -11.30
N GLU A 50 10.33 1.72 -12.42
CA GLU A 50 11.48 2.63 -12.51
C GLU A 50 11.05 4.09 -12.39
N LEU A 51 9.99 4.49 -13.10
CA LEU A 51 9.50 5.87 -13.10
C LEU A 51 9.03 6.29 -11.71
N VAL A 52 8.21 5.45 -11.05
CA VAL A 52 7.64 5.77 -9.74
C VAL A 52 8.71 5.73 -8.66
N SER A 53 9.66 4.78 -8.74
CA SER A 53 10.78 4.74 -7.79
C SER A 53 11.68 5.96 -7.91
N LYS A 54 11.94 6.46 -9.13
CA LYS A 54 12.69 7.70 -9.34
C LYS A 54 12.00 8.91 -8.70
N LYS A 55 10.69 9.06 -8.90
CA LYS A 55 9.91 10.13 -8.26
C LYS A 55 9.99 10.07 -6.73
N LEU A 56 9.88 8.86 -6.15
CA LEU A 56 9.98 8.67 -4.71
C LEU A 56 11.37 9.04 -4.16
N ILE A 57 12.45 8.59 -4.83
CA ILE A 57 13.83 8.88 -4.43
C ILE A 57 14.11 10.39 -4.53
N ASP A 58 13.66 11.04 -5.60
CA ASP A 58 13.76 12.48 -5.80
C ASP A 58 13.01 13.25 -4.70
N PHE A 59 11.78 12.84 -4.39
CA PHE A 59 11.02 13.41 -3.26
C PHE A 59 11.77 13.31 -1.93
N CYS A 60 12.52 12.24 -1.70
CA CYS A 60 13.36 12.07 -0.52
C CYS A 60 14.67 12.89 -0.58
N ASN A 61 14.91 13.68 -1.63
CA ASN A 61 16.16 14.41 -1.89
C ASN A 61 17.39 13.48 -1.90
N LEU A 62 17.24 12.29 -2.49
CA LEU A 62 18.31 11.30 -2.61
C LEU A 62 18.68 11.11 -4.10
N ASP A 63 19.94 10.78 -4.33
CA ASP A 63 20.40 10.44 -5.66
C ASP A 63 19.85 9.09 -6.12
N TRP A 64 19.47 9.02 -7.39
CA TRP A 64 18.97 7.79 -7.98
C TRP A 64 20.09 6.77 -8.17
N GLU A 65 19.87 5.57 -7.66
CA GLU A 65 20.75 4.41 -7.90
C GLU A 65 19.96 3.30 -8.60
N LYS A 66 20.54 2.72 -9.66
CA LYS A 66 19.90 1.65 -10.44
C LYS A 66 19.63 0.39 -9.59
N GLU A 67 20.37 0.21 -8.55
CA GLU A 67 20.24 -0.86 -7.55
C GLU A 67 18.89 -0.84 -6.83
N CYS A 68 18.21 0.31 -6.78
CA CYS A 68 16.87 0.44 -6.23
C CYS A 68 15.86 -0.50 -6.91
N LEU A 69 16.05 -0.79 -8.21
CA LEU A 69 15.22 -1.75 -8.95
C LEU A 69 15.53 -3.21 -8.57
N ASN A 70 16.67 -3.47 -7.98
CA ASN A 70 17.15 -4.79 -7.61
C ASN A 70 17.02 -5.07 -6.10
N PHE A 71 16.11 -4.39 -5.40
CA PHE A 71 15.92 -4.50 -3.95
C PHE A 71 15.80 -5.96 -3.46
N HIS A 72 15.20 -6.84 -4.26
CA HIS A 72 15.01 -8.26 -3.97
C HIS A 72 16.33 -9.06 -3.90
N LYS A 73 17.43 -8.53 -4.45
CA LYS A 73 18.78 -9.11 -4.36
C LYS A 73 19.51 -8.70 -3.08
N ASN A 74 19.01 -7.72 -2.35
CA ASN A 74 19.60 -7.24 -1.12
C ASN A 74 19.52 -8.34 -0.04
N LYS A 75 20.67 -8.63 0.60
CA LYS A 75 20.79 -9.66 1.63
C LYS A 75 20.54 -9.16 3.06
N ARG A 76 20.24 -7.88 3.24
CA ARG A 76 19.92 -7.29 4.55
C ARG A 76 18.81 -8.10 5.24
N GLN A 77 18.98 -8.36 6.52
CA GLN A 77 17.97 -9.09 7.28
C GLN A 77 16.64 -8.30 7.34
N VAL A 78 15.54 -8.94 6.95
CA VAL A 78 14.18 -8.42 7.05
C VAL A 78 13.47 -9.14 8.19
N ARG A 79 12.92 -8.39 9.13
CA ARG A 79 12.25 -8.90 10.33
C ARG A 79 10.73 -8.65 10.30
N THR A 80 10.11 -8.75 9.15
CA THR A 80 8.67 -8.54 8.97
C THR A 80 7.99 -9.78 8.41
N ALA A 81 6.66 -9.86 8.53
CA ALA A 81 5.86 -10.94 7.93
C ALA A 81 6.05 -11.04 6.40
N SER A 82 6.53 -9.97 5.75
CA SER A 82 6.75 -9.90 4.30
C SER A 82 8.13 -10.39 3.85
N ILE A 83 8.89 -11.10 4.70
CA ILE A 83 10.27 -11.55 4.40
C ILE A 83 10.38 -12.29 3.05
N GLU A 84 9.40 -13.13 2.72
CA GLU A 84 9.36 -13.87 1.46
C GLU A 84 9.04 -12.96 0.26
N GLN A 85 8.18 -11.96 0.47
CA GLN A 85 7.72 -11.07 -0.61
C GLN A 85 8.83 -10.11 -1.04
N VAL A 86 9.58 -9.53 -0.10
CA VAL A 86 10.67 -8.59 -0.41
C VAL A 86 11.88 -9.25 -1.09
N ARG A 87 11.92 -10.58 -1.14
CA ARG A 87 12.96 -11.35 -1.86
C ARG A 87 12.56 -11.68 -3.30
N LYS A 88 11.39 -11.25 -3.74
CA LYS A 88 10.90 -11.47 -5.11
C LYS A 88 10.82 -10.16 -5.86
N PRO A 89 11.04 -10.16 -7.17
CA PRO A 89 10.77 -8.99 -8.00
C PRO A 89 9.31 -8.53 -7.86
N ILE A 90 9.07 -7.25 -8.05
CA ILE A 90 7.71 -6.72 -8.15
C ILE A 90 6.96 -7.46 -9.27
N ASN A 91 5.69 -7.76 -9.03
CA ASN A 91 4.82 -8.39 -10.01
C ASN A 91 3.37 -7.90 -9.86
N ASN A 92 2.59 -8.03 -10.92
CA ASN A 92 1.22 -7.54 -11.02
C ASN A 92 0.13 -8.57 -10.65
N LYS A 93 0.49 -9.72 -10.10
CA LYS A 93 -0.46 -10.84 -9.85
C LYS A 93 -1.57 -10.48 -8.86
N SER A 94 -1.34 -9.51 -7.98
CA SER A 94 -2.32 -9.06 -6.98
C SER A 94 -3.21 -7.92 -7.47
N ILE A 95 -2.90 -7.29 -8.62
CA ILE A 95 -3.72 -6.22 -9.16
C ILE A 95 -5.10 -6.77 -9.51
N GLY A 96 -6.15 -6.13 -8.97
CA GLY A 96 -7.53 -6.54 -9.19
C GLY A 96 -7.90 -7.92 -8.62
N ALA A 97 -7.05 -8.55 -7.79
CA ALA A 97 -7.31 -9.88 -7.23
C ALA A 97 -8.59 -9.93 -6.36
N TRP A 98 -9.01 -8.81 -5.79
CA TRP A 98 -10.25 -8.68 -5.02
C TRP A 98 -11.51 -9.00 -5.84
N LYS A 99 -11.48 -8.82 -7.18
CA LYS A 99 -12.60 -9.13 -8.08
C LYS A 99 -13.05 -10.59 -8.01
N ARG A 100 -12.16 -11.51 -7.63
CA ARG A 100 -12.50 -12.94 -7.41
C ARG A 100 -13.44 -13.15 -6.23
N TYR A 101 -13.52 -12.15 -5.34
CA TYR A 101 -14.31 -12.19 -4.12
C TYR A 101 -15.41 -11.11 -4.11
N GLU A 102 -15.67 -10.48 -5.27
CA GLU A 102 -16.59 -9.34 -5.39
C GLU A 102 -17.98 -9.65 -4.84
N ASP A 103 -18.52 -10.85 -5.13
CA ASP A 103 -19.82 -11.28 -4.63
C ASP A 103 -19.87 -11.34 -3.09
N TYR A 104 -18.76 -11.67 -2.44
CA TYR A 104 -18.65 -11.71 -0.98
C TYR A 104 -18.37 -10.35 -0.35
N LEU A 105 -18.03 -9.35 -1.15
CA LEU A 105 -17.69 -7.99 -0.71
C LEU A 105 -18.83 -6.99 -0.95
N SER A 106 -20.02 -7.47 -1.29
CA SER A 106 -21.16 -6.61 -1.68
C SER A 106 -21.54 -5.60 -0.60
N GLU A 107 -21.52 -5.97 0.67
CA GLU A 107 -21.79 -5.08 1.80
C GLU A 107 -20.76 -3.95 1.87
N MET A 108 -19.46 -4.28 1.84
CA MET A 108 -18.36 -3.31 1.84
C MET A 108 -18.43 -2.37 0.64
N LEU A 109 -18.67 -2.91 -0.56
CA LEU A 109 -18.75 -2.11 -1.79
C LEU A 109 -19.94 -1.17 -1.79
N SER A 110 -21.06 -1.56 -1.21
CA SER A 110 -22.24 -0.71 -1.02
C SER A 110 -21.95 0.45 -0.07
N GLU A 111 -21.33 0.16 1.07
CA GLU A 111 -20.95 1.15 2.08
C GLU A 111 -19.91 2.16 1.56
N LEU A 112 -18.97 1.72 0.72
CA LEU A 112 -17.98 2.62 0.13
C LEU A 112 -18.56 3.62 -0.88
N LYS A 113 -19.74 3.31 -1.46
CA LYS A 113 -20.44 4.18 -2.42
C LYS A 113 -21.38 5.18 -1.75
N SER A 114 -21.74 4.96 -0.50
CA SER A 114 -22.59 5.84 0.32
C SER A 114 -21.78 7.00 0.90
#